data_7bdcd8a112d6e8f6ef882d6c19be0d82
#
_entry.id   7bdcd8a112d6e8f6ef882d6c19be0d82
#
_cell.length_a   1.000
_cell.length_b   1.000
_cell.length_c   1.000
_cell.angle_alpha   90.00
_cell.angle_beta   90.00
_cell.angle_gamma   90.00
#
_symmetry.space_group_name_H-M   'P 1'
#
loop_
_entity.id
_entity.type
_entity.pdbx_description
1 polymer ?
#
loop_
_entity_poly.entity_id
_entity_poly.type
_entity_poly.pdbx_seq_one_letter_code
_entity_poly.pdbx_strand_id
1 'polypeptide(L)'
;SGRYPNSNGMESFGKTGTASDEKDLWFVGGTPYYVTAVWWGYDAPYDMTKTLGKQQAKTRTCVMAWKALMEQVQADLPYKAFPSSAGVVERRYCTQSGLLAGGSCPSTAVGYYRADDLPAACNYSHAAAPAAPAADAAPEQTVIPADTSNLDTD
;
A
#
# COMPACT_ATOMS: atom_id res chain seq x y z
N SER A 1 3.12 -0.30 -0.39
CA SER A 1 1.93 0.32 -1.02
C SER A 1 0.68 -0.20 -0.34
N GLY A 2 -0.29 0.64 -0.14
CA GLY A 2 -1.52 0.32 0.56
C GLY A 2 -2.74 0.94 -0.11
N ARG A 3 -3.93 0.44 0.25
CA ARG A 3 -5.18 1.10 -0.04
C ARG A 3 -5.33 2.30 0.91
N TYR A 4 -5.69 3.43 0.36
CA TYR A 4 -5.98 4.63 1.14
C TYR A 4 -7.43 5.01 0.85
N PRO A 5 -8.37 4.68 1.75
CA PRO A 5 -9.77 5.00 1.54
C PRO A 5 -9.92 6.53 1.45
N ASN A 6 -10.63 6.97 0.43
CA ASN A 6 -11.15 8.32 0.35
C ASN A 6 -12.64 8.30 0.71
N SER A 7 -13.20 9.46 1.00
CA SER A 7 -14.58 9.59 1.46
C SER A 7 -15.62 9.09 0.45
N ASN A 8 -15.27 9.04 -0.84
CA ASN A 8 -16.16 8.63 -1.92
C ASN A 8 -16.17 7.10 -2.14
N GLY A 9 -15.45 6.32 -1.33
CA GLY A 9 -15.32 4.88 -1.52
C GLY A 9 -14.57 4.46 -2.79
N MET A 10 -14.04 5.41 -3.57
CA MET A 10 -13.33 5.15 -4.81
C MET A 10 -12.06 4.35 -4.57
N GLU A 11 -11.74 3.42 -5.44
CA GLU A 11 -10.49 2.68 -5.33
C GLU A 11 -9.29 3.63 -5.40
N SER A 12 -8.29 3.37 -4.55
CA SER A 12 -7.10 4.19 -4.51
C SER A 12 -5.86 3.36 -4.17
N PHE A 13 -4.71 3.86 -4.57
CA PHE A 13 -3.41 3.33 -4.19
C PHE A 13 -2.52 4.47 -3.72
N GLY A 14 -1.45 4.14 -3.01
CA GLY A 14 -0.47 5.14 -2.63
C GLY A 14 0.79 4.55 -2.02
N LYS A 15 1.80 5.40 -1.96
CA LYS A 15 3.08 5.11 -1.34
C LYS A 15 3.63 6.36 -0.67
N THR A 16 4.05 6.17 0.57
CA THR A 16 4.79 7.18 1.32
C THR A 16 6.27 7.16 0.96
N GLY A 17 6.92 8.31 1.03
CA GLY A 17 8.37 8.47 0.97
C GLY A 17 8.86 9.31 2.15
N THR A 18 9.94 8.88 2.77
CA THR A 18 10.57 9.61 3.88
C THR A 18 12.08 9.61 3.64
N ALA A 19 12.66 10.78 3.53
CA ALA A 19 14.10 10.92 3.50
C ALA A 19 14.69 10.73 4.90
N SER A 20 15.99 10.46 4.99
CA SER A 20 16.72 10.39 6.25
C SER A 20 16.53 11.68 7.03
N ASP A 21 16.38 11.56 8.35
CA ASP A 21 16.17 12.67 9.30
C ASP A 21 14.91 13.51 8.99
N GLU A 22 13.88 12.90 8.39
CA GLU A 22 12.61 13.56 8.07
C GLU A 22 12.77 14.93 7.38
N LYS A 23 13.75 15.03 6.48
CA LYS A 23 14.02 16.28 5.72
C LYS A 23 13.01 16.49 4.60
N ASP A 24 12.56 15.39 4.02
CA ASP A 24 11.57 15.36 2.95
C ASP A 24 10.55 14.27 3.23
N LEU A 25 9.29 14.65 3.21
CA LEU A 25 8.18 13.74 3.34
C LEU A 25 7.35 13.77 2.06
N TRP A 26 7.06 12.60 1.53
CA TRP A 26 6.32 12.43 0.30
C TRP A 26 5.11 11.51 0.47
N PHE A 27 4.09 11.81 -0.26
CA PHE A 27 3.05 10.84 -0.57
C PHE A 27 2.67 10.95 -2.03
N VAL A 28 2.70 9.84 -2.74
CA VAL A 28 2.17 9.72 -4.10
C VAL A 28 1.02 8.74 -4.07
N GLY A 29 -0.13 9.17 -4.54
CA GLY A 29 -1.31 8.33 -4.58
C GLY A 29 -2.17 8.64 -5.78
N GLY A 30 -3.05 7.71 -6.12
CA GLY A 30 -3.95 7.85 -7.25
C GLY A 30 -5.25 7.13 -7.09
N THR A 31 -6.20 7.54 -7.89
CA THR A 31 -7.51 6.92 -8.12
C THR A 31 -7.63 6.63 -9.61
N PRO A 32 -8.71 6.01 -10.10
CA PRO A 32 -8.95 5.82 -11.53
C PRO A 32 -9.08 7.12 -12.34
N TYR A 33 -9.12 8.27 -11.69
CA TYR A 33 -9.23 9.58 -12.34
C TYR A 33 -7.94 10.38 -12.32
N TYR A 34 -7.26 10.43 -11.16
CA TYR A 34 -6.13 11.32 -10.95
C TYR A 34 -5.01 10.65 -10.19
N VAL A 35 -3.79 11.04 -10.49
CA VAL A 35 -2.59 10.75 -9.70
C VAL A 35 -2.03 12.07 -9.20
N THR A 36 -1.71 12.12 -7.90
CA THR A 36 -1.21 13.33 -7.26
C THR A 36 -0.04 13.00 -6.35
N ALA A 37 0.95 13.87 -6.32
CA ALA A 37 2.06 13.82 -5.39
C ALA A 37 1.97 15.00 -4.41
N VAL A 38 2.22 14.72 -3.14
CA VAL A 38 2.35 15.74 -2.09
C VAL A 38 3.74 15.66 -1.51
N TRP A 39 4.42 16.78 -1.50
CA TRP A 39 5.70 16.96 -0.84
C TRP A 39 5.56 17.91 0.33
N TRP A 40 6.27 17.60 1.41
CA TRP A 40 6.36 18.41 2.59
C TRP A 40 7.82 18.49 3.01
N GLY A 41 8.40 19.68 2.96
CA GLY A 41 9.83 19.89 3.23
C GLY A 41 10.21 21.34 3.13
N TYR A 42 11.50 21.61 3.27
CA TYR A 42 12.11 22.91 3.05
C TYR A 42 12.99 22.90 1.80
N ASP A 43 13.12 24.01 1.10
CA ASP A 43 13.96 24.12 -0.10
C ASP A 43 15.42 23.73 0.16
N ALA A 44 15.94 24.07 1.33
CA ALA A 44 17.21 23.53 1.83
C ALA A 44 16.92 22.34 2.75
N PRO A 45 17.61 21.19 2.59
CA PRO A 45 17.40 20.01 3.42
C PRO A 45 17.58 20.33 4.90
N TYR A 46 16.50 20.27 5.64
CA TYR A 46 16.48 20.56 7.08
C TYR A 46 15.61 19.54 7.82
N ASP A 47 16.07 19.11 8.99
CA ASP A 47 15.31 18.21 9.85
C ASP A 47 14.04 18.91 10.37
N MET A 48 12.88 18.54 9.82
CA MET A 48 11.60 19.14 10.15
C MET A 48 11.18 18.89 11.60
N THR A 49 11.71 17.86 12.25
CA THR A 49 11.37 17.57 13.64
C THR A 49 11.84 18.65 14.60
N LYS A 50 12.90 19.40 14.22
CA LYS A 50 13.47 20.48 15.02
C LYS A 50 12.62 21.75 15.04
N THR A 51 11.88 21.99 13.96
CA THR A 51 11.03 23.20 13.83
C THR A 51 9.56 22.91 14.08
N LEU A 52 9.05 21.80 13.55
CA LEU A 52 7.63 21.46 13.60
C LEU A 52 7.30 20.49 14.75
N GLY A 53 8.33 19.87 15.32
CA GLY A 53 8.14 18.78 16.27
C GLY A 53 7.79 17.44 15.64
N LYS A 54 7.99 16.36 16.39
CA LYS A 54 7.84 14.97 15.90
C LYS A 54 6.43 14.60 15.45
N GLN A 55 5.41 15.35 15.84
CA GLN A 55 4.03 15.03 15.47
C GLN A 55 3.67 15.56 14.07
N GLN A 56 4.13 16.75 13.69
CA GLN A 56 3.88 17.35 12.39
C GLN A 56 4.84 16.85 11.31
N ALA A 57 6.07 16.53 11.69
CA ALA A 57 7.08 15.96 10.79
C ALA A 57 6.84 14.46 10.56
N LYS A 58 5.65 14.10 10.07
CA LYS A 58 5.29 12.71 9.74
C LYS A 58 4.68 12.62 8.36
N THR A 59 4.96 11.53 7.68
CA THR A 59 4.39 11.20 6.36
C THR A 59 2.86 11.22 6.35
N ARG A 60 2.23 11.05 7.51
CA ARG A 60 0.77 11.20 7.67
C ARG A 60 0.28 12.57 7.22
N THR A 61 1.05 13.64 7.41
CA THR A 61 0.71 15.00 6.96
C THR A 61 0.50 15.03 5.44
N CYS A 62 1.41 14.42 4.68
CA CYS A 62 1.26 14.31 3.22
C CYS A 62 0.04 13.47 2.82
N VAL A 63 -0.23 12.37 3.53
CA VAL A 63 -1.41 11.52 3.28
C VAL A 63 -2.70 12.30 3.52
N MET A 64 -2.79 13.06 4.59
CA MET A 64 -3.97 13.86 4.91
C MET A 64 -4.19 14.99 3.89
N ALA A 65 -3.13 15.69 3.49
CA ALA A 65 -3.21 16.72 2.45
C ALA A 65 -3.65 16.14 1.11
N TRP A 66 -3.08 14.98 0.73
CA TRP A 66 -3.49 14.25 -0.47
C TRP A 66 -4.97 13.87 -0.41
N LYS A 67 -5.41 13.32 0.72
CA LYS A 67 -6.81 12.92 0.91
C LYS A 67 -7.74 14.12 0.75
N ALA A 68 -7.47 15.23 1.45
CA ALA A 68 -8.29 16.43 1.40
C ALA A 68 -8.38 17.00 -0.02
N LEU A 69 -7.26 17.03 -0.77
CA LEU A 69 -7.24 17.45 -2.17
C LEU A 69 -8.09 16.52 -3.04
N MET A 70 -7.87 15.20 -2.93
CA MET A 70 -8.57 14.22 -3.77
C MET A 70 -10.07 14.19 -3.50
N GLU A 71 -10.49 14.40 -2.25
CA GLU A 71 -11.91 14.53 -1.89
C GLU A 71 -12.57 15.71 -2.58
N GLN A 72 -11.90 16.85 -2.66
CA GLN A 72 -12.43 18.04 -3.33
C GLN A 72 -12.45 17.89 -4.86
N VAL A 73 -11.36 17.46 -5.47
CA VAL A 73 -11.29 17.37 -6.94
C VAL A 73 -12.14 16.25 -7.53
N GLN A 74 -12.61 15.33 -6.69
CA GLN A 74 -13.42 14.18 -7.11
C GLN A 74 -14.85 14.20 -6.54
N ALA A 75 -15.25 15.27 -5.88
CA ALA A 75 -16.53 15.34 -5.19
C ALA A 75 -17.73 15.00 -6.09
N ASP A 76 -17.70 15.49 -7.34
CA ASP A 76 -18.78 15.34 -8.31
C ASP A 76 -18.52 14.19 -9.32
N LEU A 77 -17.44 13.41 -9.14
CA LEU A 77 -17.13 12.33 -10.07
C LEU A 77 -17.85 11.03 -9.66
N PRO A 78 -18.42 10.29 -10.62
CA PRO A 78 -19.05 9.01 -10.32
C PRO A 78 -18.01 7.99 -9.86
N TYR A 79 -18.47 6.98 -9.10
CA TYR A 79 -17.60 5.88 -8.71
C TYR A 79 -16.97 5.21 -9.94
N LYS A 80 -15.67 4.94 -9.83
CA LYS A 80 -14.91 4.21 -10.83
C LYS A 80 -13.91 3.29 -10.14
N ALA A 81 -13.85 2.05 -10.58
CA ALA A 81 -12.81 1.09 -10.20
C ALA A 81 -11.63 1.16 -11.17
N PHE A 82 -10.46 0.71 -10.72
CA PHE A 82 -9.35 0.49 -11.66
C PHE A 82 -9.73 -0.61 -12.65
N PRO A 83 -9.39 -0.44 -13.94
CA PRO A 83 -9.66 -1.48 -14.91
C PRO A 83 -8.90 -2.75 -14.54
N SER A 84 -9.59 -3.88 -14.54
CA SER A 84 -8.94 -5.18 -14.47
C SER A 84 -8.18 -5.42 -15.78
N SER A 85 -6.94 -5.86 -15.68
CA SER A 85 -6.20 -6.26 -16.87
C SER A 85 -6.70 -7.62 -17.36
N ALA A 86 -7.30 -7.66 -18.55
CA ALA A 86 -7.79 -8.91 -19.17
C ALA A 86 -6.64 -9.90 -19.45
N GLY A 87 -5.41 -9.43 -19.55
CA GLY A 87 -4.21 -10.25 -19.76
C GLY A 87 -3.52 -10.72 -18.50
N VAL A 88 -4.04 -10.42 -17.31
CA VAL A 88 -3.43 -10.80 -16.03
C VAL A 88 -4.34 -11.79 -15.30
N VAL A 89 -3.73 -12.87 -14.83
CA VAL A 89 -4.40 -13.91 -14.03
C VAL A 89 -3.75 -14.07 -12.67
N GLU A 90 -4.57 -14.30 -11.67
CA GLU A 90 -4.13 -14.65 -10.34
C GLU A 90 -3.78 -16.13 -10.27
N ARG A 91 -2.60 -16.48 -9.74
CA ARG A 91 -2.17 -17.85 -9.51
C ARG A 91 -1.42 -17.94 -8.19
N ARG A 92 -1.47 -19.12 -7.58
CA ARG A 92 -0.60 -19.40 -6.43
C ARG A 92 0.76 -19.85 -6.91
N TYR A 93 1.80 -19.38 -6.23
CA TYR A 93 3.17 -19.81 -6.48
C TYR A 93 3.80 -20.38 -5.20
N CYS A 94 4.78 -21.27 -5.38
CA CYS A 94 5.59 -21.81 -4.31
C CYS A 94 6.61 -20.75 -3.86
N THR A 95 6.59 -20.39 -2.58
CA THR A 95 7.50 -19.36 -2.06
C THR A 95 8.95 -19.79 -2.01
N GLN A 96 9.23 -21.10 -2.11
CA GLN A 96 10.60 -21.63 -2.13
C GLN A 96 11.20 -21.63 -3.54
N SER A 97 10.41 -22.00 -4.55
CA SER A 97 10.91 -22.12 -5.93
C SER A 97 10.56 -20.91 -6.82
N GLY A 98 9.55 -20.10 -6.46
CA GLY A 98 8.99 -19.06 -7.32
C GLY A 98 8.10 -19.58 -8.45
N LEU A 99 7.98 -20.90 -8.64
CA LEU A 99 7.18 -21.54 -9.69
C LEU A 99 5.71 -21.68 -9.27
N LEU A 100 4.80 -21.99 -10.21
CA LEU A 100 3.41 -22.22 -9.89
C LEU A 100 3.24 -23.35 -8.88
N ALA A 101 2.47 -23.10 -7.84
CA ALA A 101 2.35 -24.04 -6.72
C ALA A 101 1.66 -25.33 -7.15
N GLY A 102 2.25 -26.45 -6.75
CA GLY A 102 1.66 -27.80 -6.80
C GLY A 102 1.16 -28.25 -5.44
N GLY A 103 0.49 -29.40 -5.39
CA GLY A 103 -0.09 -29.97 -4.16
C GLY A 103 0.96 -30.31 -3.06
N SER A 104 2.22 -30.47 -3.43
CA SER A 104 3.33 -30.80 -2.51
C SER A 104 4.05 -29.55 -1.97
N CYS A 105 3.67 -28.34 -2.38
CA CYS A 105 4.33 -27.11 -1.92
C CYS A 105 3.93 -26.77 -0.49
N PRO A 106 4.87 -26.74 0.47
CA PRO A 106 4.56 -26.53 1.89
C PRO A 106 4.16 -25.10 2.20
N SER A 107 4.56 -24.13 1.35
CA SER A 107 4.27 -22.72 1.51
C SER A 107 4.00 -22.08 0.15
N THR A 108 2.89 -21.36 0.07
CA THR A 108 2.43 -20.72 -1.18
C THR A 108 1.94 -19.31 -0.92
N ALA A 109 2.08 -18.44 -1.94
CA ALA A 109 1.52 -17.10 -1.93
C ALA A 109 0.78 -16.84 -3.25
N VAL A 110 0.00 -15.77 -3.27
CA VAL A 110 -0.70 -15.31 -4.48
C VAL A 110 0.23 -14.42 -5.28
N GLY A 111 0.29 -14.66 -6.59
CA GLY A 111 0.99 -13.83 -7.57
C GLY A 111 0.07 -13.49 -8.75
N TYR A 112 0.42 -12.44 -9.47
CA TYR A 112 -0.27 -12.00 -10.68
C TYR A 112 0.66 -12.15 -11.87
N TYR A 113 0.19 -12.83 -12.91
CA TYR A 113 0.99 -13.23 -14.06
C TYR A 113 0.29 -12.85 -15.35
N ARG A 114 1.05 -12.68 -16.40
CA ARG A 114 0.48 -12.61 -17.74
C ARG A 114 -0.17 -13.96 -18.07
N ALA A 115 -1.37 -13.93 -18.63
CA ALA A 115 -2.10 -15.16 -18.96
C ALA A 115 -1.40 -16.00 -20.03
N ASP A 116 -0.64 -15.33 -20.91
CA ASP A 116 0.12 -15.93 -22.01
C ASP A 116 1.59 -16.27 -21.64
N ASP A 117 2.01 -15.98 -20.41
CA ASP A 117 3.38 -16.20 -19.94
C ASP A 117 3.37 -16.63 -18.45
N LEU A 118 2.88 -17.84 -18.21
CA LEU A 118 2.82 -18.41 -16.87
C LEU A 118 4.11 -19.14 -16.55
N PRO A 119 4.64 -19.01 -15.32
CA PRO A 119 5.73 -19.85 -14.84
C PRO A 119 5.38 -21.33 -14.94
N ALA A 120 6.41 -22.16 -15.05
CA ALA A 120 6.24 -23.61 -15.00
C ALA A 120 5.66 -24.06 -13.64
N ALA A 121 5.05 -25.24 -13.61
CA ALA A 121 4.63 -25.86 -12.36
C ALA A 121 5.85 -26.20 -11.49
N CYS A 122 5.67 -26.05 -10.18
CA CYS A 122 6.72 -26.39 -9.23
C CYS A 122 7.03 -27.90 -9.27
N ASN A 123 8.23 -28.21 -9.68
CA ASN A 123 8.80 -29.58 -9.67
C ASN A 123 9.88 -29.74 -8.58
N TYR A 124 9.97 -28.76 -7.67
CA TYR A 124 10.96 -28.76 -6.60
C TYR A 124 10.61 -29.85 -5.57
N SER A 125 11.60 -30.67 -5.22
CA SER A 125 11.46 -31.65 -4.15
C SER A 125 11.56 -30.91 -2.81
N HIS A 126 10.40 -30.59 -2.25
CA HIS A 126 10.34 -30.00 -0.92
C HIS A 126 10.63 -31.08 0.12
N ALA A 127 11.89 -31.19 0.54
CA ALA A 127 12.21 -31.96 1.74
C ALA A 127 11.40 -31.40 2.90
N ALA A 128 10.76 -32.27 3.68
CA ALA A 128 9.97 -31.84 4.84
C ALA A 128 10.84 -30.92 5.71
N ALA A 129 10.54 -29.63 5.70
CA ALA A 129 11.16 -28.71 6.63
C ALA A 129 10.76 -29.19 8.05
N PRO A 130 11.71 -29.25 9.00
CA PRO A 130 11.33 -29.43 10.39
C PRO A 130 10.27 -28.36 10.70
N ALA A 131 9.17 -28.76 11.35
CA ALA A 131 8.08 -27.87 11.69
C ALA A 131 8.66 -26.61 12.33
N ALA A 132 8.59 -25.49 11.60
CA ALA A 132 8.96 -24.20 12.17
C ALA A 132 8.04 -23.96 13.39
N PRO A 133 8.58 -23.48 14.52
CA PRO A 133 7.73 -23.03 15.61
C PRO A 133 6.73 -22.04 15.01
N ALA A 134 5.46 -22.18 15.43
CA ALA A 134 4.38 -21.34 14.95
C ALA A 134 4.86 -19.88 14.95
N ALA A 135 5.05 -19.32 13.76
CA ALA A 135 5.37 -17.91 13.63
C ALA A 135 4.19 -17.15 14.22
N ASP A 136 4.46 -16.33 15.20
CA ASP A 136 3.51 -15.36 15.76
C ASP A 136 2.72 -14.73 14.61
N ALA A 137 1.42 -14.68 14.83
CA ALA A 137 0.47 -14.13 13.88
C ALA A 137 1.02 -12.81 13.33
N ALA A 138 1.07 -12.71 12.01
CA ALA A 138 1.34 -11.44 11.34
C ALA A 138 0.48 -10.37 12.01
N PRO A 139 1.02 -9.17 12.29
CA PRO A 139 0.23 -8.14 12.93
C PRO A 139 -1.01 -7.89 12.07
N GLU A 140 -2.14 -8.16 12.68
CA GLU A 140 -3.47 -7.86 12.16
C GLU A 140 -3.44 -6.42 11.63
N GLN A 141 -3.76 -6.27 10.36
CA GLN A 141 -3.86 -4.94 9.76
C GLN A 141 -4.99 -4.23 10.49
N THR A 142 -4.63 -3.45 11.49
CA THR A 142 -5.57 -2.64 12.25
C THR A 142 -6.24 -1.68 11.26
N VAL A 143 -7.45 -2.03 10.87
CA VAL A 143 -8.37 -1.09 10.25
C VAL A 143 -8.61 -0.02 11.32
N ILE A 144 -8.00 1.14 11.16
CA ILE A 144 -8.25 2.28 12.03
C ILE A 144 -9.66 2.75 11.69
N PRO A 145 -10.65 2.59 12.59
CA PRO A 145 -11.96 3.18 12.38
C PRO A 145 -11.77 4.71 12.30
N ALA A 146 -12.52 5.36 11.44
CA ALA A 146 -12.55 6.81 11.34
C ALA A 146 -13.06 7.35 12.68
N ASP A 147 -12.13 7.81 13.53
CA ASP A 147 -12.47 8.56 14.72
C ASP A 147 -12.95 9.95 14.29
N THR A 148 -14.26 10.14 14.33
CA THR A 148 -14.95 11.41 14.03
C THR A 148 -15.15 12.25 15.29
N SER A 149 -14.59 11.87 16.44
CA SER A 149 -14.71 12.63 17.68
C SER A 149 -13.46 13.45 17.93
N ASN A 150 -13.40 14.66 17.44
CA ASN A 150 -12.77 15.87 17.98
C ASN A 150 -12.58 16.91 16.89
N LEU A 151 -13.68 17.46 16.41
CA LEU A 151 -13.77 18.79 15.85
C LEU A 151 -14.69 19.59 16.77
N ASP A 152 -14.22 19.89 17.96
CA ASP A 152 -14.83 20.94 18.79
C ASP A 152 -13.77 21.95 19.17
N THR A 153 -14.06 23.16 18.69
CA THR A 153 -13.87 24.50 19.27
C THR A 153 -12.52 24.83 19.92
N ASP A 154 -11.74 25.66 19.32
CA ASP A 154 -11.47 27.10 19.60
C ASP A 154 -10.52 27.68 18.56
#